data_a9e39851ac538cbbad59d39eee0132e5
#
_entry.id   a9e39851ac538cbbad59d39eee0132e5
#
_cell.length_a   1.000
_cell.length_b   1.000
_cell.length_c   1.000
_cell.angle_alpha   90.00
_cell.angle_beta   90.00
_cell.angle_gamma   90.00
#
_symmetry.space_group_name_H-M   'P 1'
#
loop_
_entity.id
_entity.type
_entity.pdbx_description
1 polymer ?
#
loop_
_entity_poly.entity_id
_entity_poly.type
_entity_poly.pdbx_seq_one_letter_code
_entity_poly.pdbx_strand_id
1 'polypeptide(L)'
;MNAYTQFAPAIWRVTQRLFTVCSGIVAGCGVISFSLGYARKSRSLTLKHGWTIPVRRIFEILALSVVYASTIFVMSFMMLSIINNMMGIRTLKGYLPILCAAIAGVVGYITFVQAELMNAKTIASLLPFFVVSGVSIAGLTSDDPYWYNNNFSQLGDRTTFAARMFNSTLMLAGICIVIISYFAVSELITTYRLQLQYLDSNSINETPKHFRTRILLLSIMLALAGIAFVGIGMFRYTPHPILHNVFARGLPCLMSVLMIALPWLAPQLSKIVYVVSDLAIVIGAYAGFQWLSGHNTLTNVEALAGMMFLGWFIIFSRQIAAIEADRVQTQLVLAQSERPCSVEDLAEVSETVPDTVSRLASEV
;
A
#
# COMPACT_ATOMS: atom_id res chain seq x y z
N MET A 1 -31.59 -31.95 11.46
CA MET A 1 -30.74 -31.28 10.44
C MET A 1 -31.44 -30.15 9.72
N ASN A 2 -32.72 -30.24 9.30
CA ASN A 2 -33.44 -29.20 8.59
C ASN A 2 -33.65 -27.87 9.36
N ALA A 3 -33.81 -27.89 10.68
CA ALA A 3 -33.95 -26.68 11.47
C ALA A 3 -32.65 -25.86 11.55
N TYR A 4 -31.49 -26.51 11.58
CA TYR A 4 -30.19 -25.85 11.62
C TYR A 4 -29.87 -25.07 10.32
N THR A 5 -30.26 -25.63 9.17
CA THR A 5 -30.04 -24.99 7.86
C THR A 5 -30.97 -23.80 7.61
N GLN A 6 -32.14 -23.72 8.26
CA GLN A 6 -33.06 -22.56 8.14
C GLN A 6 -32.68 -21.40 9.08
N PHE A 7 -32.12 -21.69 10.26
CA PHE A 7 -31.76 -20.66 11.23
C PHE A 7 -30.31 -20.11 11.04
N ALA A 8 -29.41 -20.95 10.48
CA ALA A 8 -28.02 -20.52 10.25
C ALA A 8 -27.88 -19.21 9.43
N PRO A 9 -28.62 -18.98 8.33
CA PRO A 9 -28.53 -17.75 7.56
C PRO A 9 -28.98 -16.50 8.35
N ALA A 10 -29.99 -16.64 9.21
CA ALA A 10 -30.50 -15.50 10.01
C ALA A 10 -29.51 -15.14 11.11
N ILE A 11 -28.98 -16.10 11.85
CA ILE A 11 -27.95 -15.89 12.87
C ILE A 11 -26.68 -15.30 12.22
N TRP A 12 -26.27 -15.80 11.06
CA TRP A 12 -25.13 -15.31 10.32
C TRP A 12 -25.29 -13.81 9.91
N ARG A 13 -26.47 -13.43 9.41
CA ARG A 13 -26.75 -12.02 9.06
C ARG A 13 -26.70 -11.08 10.27
N VAL A 14 -27.21 -11.50 11.42
CA VAL A 14 -27.14 -10.72 12.65
C VAL A 14 -25.70 -10.55 13.11
N THR A 15 -24.91 -11.61 13.09
CA THR A 15 -23.50 -11.60 13.46
C THR A 15 -22.70 -10.70 12.52
N GLN A 16 -22.91 -10.80 11.20
CA GLN A 16 -22.27 -9.92 10.23
C GLN A 16 -22.57 -8.44 10.47
N ARG A 17 -23.84 -8.09 10.76
CA ARG A 17 -24.22 -6.70 11.09
C ARG A 17 -23.50 -6.22 12.34
N LEU A 18 -23.43 -7.05 13.38
CA LEU A 18 -22.76 -6.71 14.63
C LEU A 18 -21.27 -6.45 14.40
N PHE A 19 -20.58 -7.34 13.69
CA PHE A 19 -19.16 -7.15 13.36
C PHE A 19 -18.91 -5.96 12.44
N THR A 20 -19.83 -5.69 11.50
CA THR A 20 -19.76 -4.50 10.64
C THR A 20 -19.80 -3.22 11.48
N VAL A 21 -20.73 -3.14 12.45
CA VAL A 21 -20.84 -1.96 13.34
C VAL A 21 -19.58 -1.81 14.21
N CYS A 22 -19.14 -2.89 14.84
CA CYS A 22 -17.93 -2.88 15.68
C CYS A 22 -16.70 -2.47 14.88
N SER A 23 -16.49 -3.05 13.71
CA SER A 23 -15.36 -2.72 12.83
C SER A 23 -15.45 -1.29 12.31
N GLY A 24 -16.67 -0.78 12.05
CA GLY A 24 -16.91 0.62 11.69
C GLY A 24 -16.51 1.59 12.80
N ILE A 25 -16.85 1.28 14.07
CA ILE A 25 -16.45 2.09 15.23
C ILE A 25 -14.92 2.10 15.36
N VAL A 26 -14.26 0.94 15.28
CA VAL A 26 -12.80 0.83 15.37
C VAL A 26 -12.14 1.62 14.23
N ALA A 27 -12.65 1.50 13.00
CA ALA A 27 -12.15 2.25 11.85
C ALA A 27 -12.32 3.76 12.04
N GLY A 28 -13.45 4.19 12.56
CA GLY A 28 -13.71 5.61 12.89
C GLY A 28 -12.71 6.16 13.91
N CYS A 29 -12.43 5.41 14.98
CA CYS A 29 -11.38 5.76 15.95
C CYS A 29 -9.99 5.85 15.28
N GLY A 30 -9.67 4.92 14.38
CA GLY A 30 -8.41 4.94 13.62
C GLY A 30 -8.27 6.16 12.72
N VAL A 31 -9.35 6.56 12.02
CA VAL A 31 -9.35 7.77 11.17
C VAL A 31 -9.15 9.04 11.99
N ILE A 32 -9.81 9.16 13.13
CA ILE A 32 -9.64 10.31 14.05
C ILE A 32 -8.19 10.38 14.53
N SER A 33 -7.65 9.25 15.00
CA SER A 33 -6.26 9.14 15.45
C SER A 33 -5.26 9.48 14.33
N PHE A 34 -5.49 8.96 13.13
CA PHE A 34 -4.68 9.26 11.96
C PHE A 34 -4.68 10.76 11.65
N SER A 35 -5.86 11.36 11.58
CA SER A 35 -6.00 12.79 11.26
C SER A 35 -5.31 13.68 12.30
N LEU A 36 -5.41 13.33 13.57
CA LEU A 36 -4.73 14.05 14.66
C LEU A 36 -3.20 13.88 14.59
N GLY A 37 -2.69 12.66 14.37
CA GLY A 37 -1.26 12.40 14.24
C GLY A 37 -0.65 13.10 13.03
N TYR A 38 -1.33 13.05 11.89
CA TYR A 38 -0.89 13.70 10.66
C TYR A 38 -0.95 15.24 10.76
N ALA A 39 -1.98 15.79 11.38
CA ALA A 39 -2.10 17.23 11.61
C ALA A 39 -0.99 17.76 12.54
N ARG A 40 -0.61 16.99 13.57
CA ARG A 40 0.48 17.33 14.49
C ARG A 40 1.82 17.44 13.79
N LYS A 41 2.14 16.53 12.87
CA LYS A 41 3.37 16.57 12.08
C LYS A 41 3.40 17.74 11.11
N SER A 42 2.27 18.08 10.53
CA SER A 42 2.13 19.07 9.48
C SER A 42 2.03 20.49 10.04
N ARG A 43 3.14 21.04 10.56
CA ARG A 43 3.23 22.51 10.84
C ARG A 43 3.00 23.41 9.61
N SER A 44 2.86 22.82 8.43
CA SER A 44 2.69 23.52 7.15
C SER A 44 1.25 23.85 6.76
N LEU A 45 0.28 23.70 7.67
CA LEU A 45 -1.09 24.22 7.49
C LEU A 45 -1.18 25.76 7.58
N THR A 46 -0.04 26.43 7.78
CA THR A 46 0.01 27.89 7.78
C THR A 46 -0.13 28.44 6.37
N LEU A 47 -1.14 29.28 6.14
CA LEU A 47 -1.50 29.96 4.88
C LEU A 47 -0.41 30.88 4.29
N LYS A 48 0.82 30.87 4.83
CA LYS A 48 1.90 31.77 4.41
C LYS A 48 2.38 31.59 2.95
N HIS A 49 2.02 30.47 2.28
CA HIS A 49 2.49 30.13 0.93
C HIS A 49 1.37 29.91 -0.10
N GLY A 50 0.17 30.47 0.11
CA GLY A 50 -0.95 30.36 -0.83
C GLY A 50 -1.88 29.16 -0.58
N TRP A 51 -3.03 29.14 -1.27
CA TRP A 51 -4.11 28.15 -1.07
C TRP A 51 -3.80 26.74 -1.62
N THR A 52 -2.87 26.61 -2.54
CA THR A 52 -2.58 25.34 -3.23
C THR A 52 -1.97 24.26 -2.32
N ILE A 53 -1.12 24.66 -1.37
CA ILE A 53 -0.46 23.75 -0.44
C ILE A 53 -1.47 23.15 0.57
N PRO A 54 -2.31 23.95 1.26
CA PRO A 54 -3.30 23.39 2.18
C PRO A 54 -4.35 22.52 1.49
N VAL A 55 -4.80 22.86 0.28
CA VAL A 55 -5.76 22.05 -0.48
C VAL A 55 -5.16 20.67 -0.82
N ARG A 56 -3.92 20.63 -1.32
CA ARG A 56 -3.22 19.37 -1.58
C ARG A 56 -3.12 18.51 -0.31
N ARG A 57 -2.79 19.11 0.83
CA ARG A 57 -2.69 18.40 2.12
C ARG A 57 -4.03 17.84 2.60
N ILE A 58 -5.12 18.57 2.41
CA ILE A 58 -6.46 18.06 2.73
C ILE A 58 -6.79 16.84 1.88
N PHE A 59 -6.50 16.86 0.57
CA PHE A 59 -6.70 15.70 -0.30
C PHE A 59 -5.83 14.51 0.12
N GLU A 60 -4.57 14.73 0.50
CA GLU A 60 -3.68 13.69 1.03
C GLU A 60 -4.26 13.07 2.31
N ILE A 61 -4.70 13.89 3.26
CA ILE A 61 -5.33 13.41 4.51
C ILE A 61 -6.59 12.59 4.22
N LEU A 62 -7.47 13.08 3.36
CA LEU A 62 -8.71 12.38 3.00
C LEU A 62 -8.41 11.04 2.32
N ALA A 63 -7.52 11.03 1.33
CA ALA A 63 -7.13 9.82 0.61
C ALA A 63 -6.52 8.78 1.56
N LEU A 64 -5.58 9.20 2.41
CA LEU A 64 -4.93 8.32 3.39
C LEU A 64 -5.90 7.85 4.47
N SER A 65 -6.83 8.71 4.92
CA SER A 65 -7.88 8.32 5.87
C SER A 65 -8.78 7.24 5.32
N VAL A 66 -9.12 7.27 4.03
CA VAL A 66 -9.90 6.21 3.36
C VAL A 66 -9.15 4.89 3.38
N VAL A 67 -7.83 4.91 3.07
CA VAL A 67 -6.97 3.72 3.10
C VAL A 67 -6.92 3.12 4.50
N TYR A 68 -6.65 3.94 5.52
CA TYR A 68 -6.60 3.48 6.90
C TYR A 68 -7.95 2.97 7.39
N ALA A 69 -9.04 3.71 7.13
CA ALA A 69 -10.38 3.31 7.50
C ALA A 69 -10.73 1.94 6.93
N SER A 70 -10.49 1.73 5.63
CA SER A 70 -10.80 0.47 4.96
C SER A 70 -9.93 -0.68 5.46
N THR A 71 -8.63 -0.46 5.65
CA THR A 71 -7.71 -1.48 6.19
C THR A 71 -8.10 -1.89 7.60
N ILE A 72 -8.33 -0.92 8.49
CA ILE A 72 -8.73 -1.15 9.88
C ILE A 72 -10.07 -1.87 9.93
N PHE A 73 -11.05 -1.43 9.12
CA PHE A 73 -12.37 -2.06 9.05
C PHE A 73 -12.26 -3.54 8.68
N VAL A 74 -11.57 -3.85 7.59
CA VAL A 74 -11.43 -5.20 7.07
C VAL A 74 -10.66 -6.09 8.04
N MET A 75 -9.54 -5.60 8.59
CA MET A 75 -8.74 -6.34 9.57
C MET A 75 -9.51 -6.61 10.86
N SER A 76 -10.22 -5.61 11.39
CA SER A 76 -11.04 -5.76 12.60
C SER A 76 -12.19 -6.73 12.37
N PHE A 77 -12.87 -6.66 11.21
CA PHE A 77 -13.92 -7.60 10.86
C PHE A 77 -13.40 -9.04 10.75
N MET A 78 -12.26 -9.24 10.10
CA MET A 78 -11.62 -10.54 10.00
C MET A 78 -11.23 -11.08 11.37
N MET A 79 -10.62 -10.27 12.23
CA MET A 79 -10.25 -10.65 13.59
C MET A 79 -11.47 -11.08 14.42
N LEU A 80 -12.55 -10.29 14.39
CA LEU A 80 -13.80 -10.64 15.09
C LEU A 80 -14.41 -11.94 14.54
N SER A 81 -14.33 -12.18 13.23
CA SER A 81 -14.80 -13.40 12.60
C SER A 81 -14.00 -14.62 13.05
N ILE A 82 -12.68 -14.52 13.14
CA ILE A 82 -11.79 -15.57 13.63
C ILE A 82 -12.11 -15.88 15.10
N ILE A 83 -12.20 -14.86 15.95
CA ILE A 83 -12.52 -15.04 17.38
C ILE A 83 -13.90 -15.69 17.55
N ASN A 84 -14.88 -15.30 16.74
CA ASN A 84 -16.20 -15.92 16.75
C ASN A 84 -16.16 -17.41 16.37
N ASN A 85 -15.35 -17.79 15.41
CA ASN A 85 -15.19 -19.18 15.01
C ASN A 85 -14.53 -20.03 16.11
N MET A 86 -13.66 -19.42 16.93
CA MET A 86 -13.00 -20.10 18.05
C MET A 86 -13.89 -20.21 19.31
N MET A 87 -14.59 -19.12 19.69
CA MET A 87 -15.31 -19.02 20.96
C MET A 87 -16.83 -19.22 20.83
N GLY A 88 -17.36 -19.02 19.63
CA GLY A 88 -18.79 -18.99 19.36
C GLY A 88 -19.46 -17.66 19.73
N ILE A 89 -20.55 -17.34 19.02
CA ILE A 89 -21.23 -16.03 19.15
C ILE A 89 -21.84 -15.80 20.54
N ARG A 90 -22.28 -16.85 21.23
CA ARG A 90 -22.91 -16.74 22.57
C ARG A 90 -21.92 -16.17 23.58
N THR A 91 -20.70 -16.68 23.59
CA THR A 91 -19.61 -16.22 24.48
C THR A 91 -19.10 -14.86 24.06
N LEU A 92 -18.82 -14.70 22.76
CA LEU A 92 -18.24 -13.47 22.22
C LEU A 92 -19.13 -12.25 22.45
N LYS A 93 -20.46 -12.37 22.32
CA LYS A 93 -21.41 -11.25 22.48
C LYS A 93 -21.28 -10.55 23.82
N GLY A 94 -21.02 -11.28 24.91
CA GLY A 94 -20.83 -10.73 26.25
C GLY A 94 -19.58 -9.87 26.39
N TYR A 95 -18.49 -10.24 25.69
CA TYR A 95 -17.20 -9.55 25.76
C TYR A 95 -16.98 -8.54 24.63
N LEU A 96 -17.90 -8.48 23.66
CA LEU A 96 -17.73 -7.68 22.46
C LEU A 96 -17.47 -6.19 22.71
N PRO A 97 -18.16 -5.50 23.65
CA PRO A 97 -17.89 -4.09 23.94
C PRO A 97 -16.47 -3.86 24.46
N ILE A 98 -16.01 -4.72 25.37
CA ILE A 98 -14.65 -4.63 25.94
C ILE A 98 -13.61 -4.91 24.88
N LEU A 99 -13.82 -5.93 24.05
CA LEU A 99 -12.94 -6.29 22.95
C LEU A 99 -12.86 -5.16 21.91
N CYS A 100 -13.99 -4.57 21.53
CA CYS A 100 -14.01 -3.44 20.61
C CYS A 100 -13.27 -2.22 21.19
N ALA A 101 -13.44 -1.92 22.47
CA ALA A 101 -12.74 -0.82 23.13
C ALA A 101 -11.22 -1.07 23.16
N ALA A 102 -10.79 -2.29 23.47
CA ALA A 102 -9.37 -2.67 23.46
C ALA A 102 -8.77 -2.56 22.05
N ILE A 103 -9.44 -3.11 21.04
CA ILE A 103 -9.00 -3.01 19.65
C ILE A 103 -8.94 -1.52 19.21
N ALA A 104 -9.96 -0.72 19.52
CA ALA A 104 -9.98 0.70 19.17
C ALA A 104 -8.84 1.48 19.83
N GLY A 105 -8.51 1.17 21.09
CA GLY A 105 -7.39 1.79 21.79
C GLY A 105 -6.03 1.45 21.15
N VAL A 106 -5.79 0.17 20.89
CA VAL A 106 -4.56 -0.31 20.24
C VAL A 106 -4.42 0.25 18.82
N VAL A 107 -5.47 0.14 18.02
CA VAL A 107 -5.51 0.65 16.65
C VAL A 107 -5.34 2.16 16.63
N GLY A 108 -6.01 2.89 17.53
CA GLY A 108 -5.87 4.33 17.65
C GLY A 108 -4.43 4.75 17.95
N TYR A 109 -3.78 4.09 18.91
CA TYR A 109 -2.38 4.34 19.24
C TYR A 109 -1.44 4.06 18.07
N ILE A 110 -1.53 2.86 17.48
CA ILE A 110 -0.66 2.45 16.34
C ILE A 110 -0.84 3.42 15.18
N THR A 111 -2.10 3.77 14.85
CA THR A 111 -2.41 4.65 13.72
C THR A 111 -1.89 6.07 13.95
N PHE A 112 -1.96 6.57 15.19
CA PHE A 112 -1.40 7.87 15.57
C PHE A 112 0.11 7.92 15.36
N VAL A 113 0.84 6.92 15.88
CA VAL A 113 2.30 6.83 15.74
C VAL A 113 2.70 6.64 14.27
N GLN A 114 1.97 5.79 13.53
CA GLN A 114 2.24 5.60 12.11
C GLN A 114 1.99 6.86 11.28
N ALA A 115 0.98 7.67 11.64
CA ALA A 115 0.70 8.91 10.94
C ALA A 115 1.85 9.92 11.04
N GLU A 116 2.61 9.90 12.13
CA GLU A 116 3.83 10.71 12.28
C GLU A 116 4.97 10.24 11.36
N LEU A 117 5.03 8.95 11.05
CA LEU A 117 6.08 8.30 10.24
C LEU A 117 5.64 8.02 8.80
N MET A 118 4.49 8.58 8.37
CA MET A 118 3.86 8.24 7.10
C MET A 118 4.71 8.58 5.89
N ASN A 119 4.86 7.58 5.01
CA ASN A 119 5.40 7.71 3.66
C ASN A 119 4.73 6.68 2.72
N ALA A 120 5.04 6.74 1.43
CA ALA A 120 4.51 5.81 0.42
C ALA A 120 4.79 4.33 0.76
N LYS A 121 5.92 4.05 1.38
CA LYS A 121 6.33 2.71 1.84
C LYS A 121 5.35 2.12 2.86
N THR A 122 4.87 2.94 3.81
CA THR A 122 3.92 2.49 4.85
C THR A 122 2.60 2.06 4.22
N ILE A 123 2.06 2.87 3.31
CA ILE A 123 0.80 2.57 2.61
C ILE A 123 0.94 1.32 1.74
N ALA A 124 2.04 1.22 0.98
CA ALA A 124 2.31 0.05 0.14
C ALA A 124 2.44 -1.25 0.95
N SER A 125 2.98 -1.18 2.17
CA SER A 125 3.07 -2.34 3.06
C SER A 125 1.71 -2.77 3.62
N LEU A 126 0.76 -1.85 3.77
CA LEU A 126 -0.60 -2.16 4.23
C LEU A 126 -1.48 -2.78 3.13
N LEU A 127 -1.23 -2.42 1.87
CA LEU A 127 -2.06 -2.83 0.74
C LEU A 127 -2.28 -4.35 0.62
N PRO A 128 -1.25 -5.22 0.71
CA PRO A 128 -1.47 -6.67 0.64
C PRO A 128 -2.33 -7.20 1.79
N PHE A 129 -2.10 -6.73 3.01
CA PHE A 129 -2.92 -7.14 4.16
C PHE A 129 -4.38 -6.74 3.97
N PHE A 130 -4.63 -5.55 3.45
CA PHE A 130 -5.97 -5.08 3.14
C PHE A 130 -6.64 -5.97 2.08
N VAL A 131 -5.96 -6.22 0.94
CA VAL A 131 -6.53 -7.01 -0.16
C VAL A 131 -6.76 -8.46 0.28
N VAL A 132 -5.76 -9.10 0.89
CA VAL A 132 -5.88 -10.49 1.35
C VAL A 132 -7.00 -10.64 2.38
N SER A 133 -7.08 -9.72 3.35
CA SER A 133 -8.15 -9.76 4.37
C SER A 133 -9.52 -9.56 3.74
N GLY A 134 -9.69 -8.60 2.82
CA GLY A 134 -10.96 -8.33 2.15
C GLY A 134 -11.44 -9.48 1.27
N VAL A 135 -10.54 -10.06 0.49
CA VAL A 135 -10.82 -11.25 -0.34
C VAL A 135 -11.13 -12.47 0.54
N SER A 136 -10.38 -12.68 1.64
CA SER A 136 -10.64 -13.76 2.60
C SER A 136 -12.02 -13.64 3.24
N ILE A 137 -12.42 -12.43 3.67
CA ILE A 137 -13.76 -12.20 4.21
C ILE A 137 -14.82 -12.51 3.15
N ALA A 138 -14.63 -12.04 1.91
CA ALA A 138 -15.55 -12.32 0.82
C ALA A 138 -15.69 -13.84 0.58
N GLY A 139 -14.57 -14.57 0.53
CA GLY A 139 -14.57 -16.03 0.37
C GLY A 139 -15.24 -16.76 1.52
N LEU A 140 -14.95 -16.37 2.78
CA LEU A 140 -15.53 -16.99 3.98
C LEU A 140 -17.03 -16.67 4.15
N THR A 141 -17.51 -15.56 3.59
CA THR A 141 -18.91 -15.12 3.69
C THR A 141 -19.69 -15.36 2.41
N SER A 142 -19.11 -16.05 1.44
CA SER A 142 -19.75 -16.38 0.17
C SER A 142 -20.92 -17.36 0.39
N ASP A 143 -22.01 -17.12 -0.33
CA ASP A 143 -23.16 -18.04 -0.38
C ASP A 143 -22.88 -19.25 -1.29
N ASP A 144 -21.81 -19.21 -2.08
CA ASP A 144 -21.37 -20.29 -2.94
C ASP A 144 -20.17 -21.00 -2.31
N PRO A 145 -20.32 -22.22 -1.79
CA PRO A 145 -19.21 -22.94 -1.16
C PRO A 145 -18.15 -23.41 -2.15
N TYR A 146 -18.42 -23.36 -3.46
CA TYR A 146 -17.55 -23.86 -4.53
C TYR A 146 -17.02 -22.77 -5.45
N TRP A 147 -17.09 -21.48 -5.03
CA TRP A 147 -16.63 -20.35 -5.82
C TRP A 147 -15.18 -20.51 -6.32
N TYR A 148 -14.32 -21.15 -5.52
CA TYR A 148 -12.91 -21.37 -5.83
C TYR A 148 -12.64 -22.31 -7.02
N ASN A 149 -13.65 -23.05 -7.49
CA ASN A 149 -13.52 -23.95 -8.64
C ASN A 149 -13.52 -23.21 -9.98
N ASN A 150 -13.95 -21.94 -10.01
CA ASN A 150 -14.08 -21.18 -11.24
C ASN A 150 -13.07 -20.01 -11.32
N ASN A 151 -13.36 -18.88 -10.67
CA ASN A 151 -12.52 -17.70 -10.64
C ASN A 151 -12.92 -16.77 -9.48
N PHE A 152 -12.02 -15.82 -9.11
CA PHE A 152 -12.33 -14.82 -8.07
C PHE A 152 -13.49 -13.91 -8.44
N SER A 153 -13.75 -13.64 -9.71
CA SER A 153 -14.84 -12.77 -10.15
C SER A 153 -16.21 -13.28 -9.69
N GLN A 154 -16.36 -14.58 -9.43
CA GLN A 154 -17.59 -15.14 -8.88
C GLN A 154 -17.91 -14.60 -7.47
N LEU A 155 -16.89 -14.29 -6.67
CA LEU A 155 -17.11 -13.64 -5.38
C LEU A 155 -17.79 -12.28 -5.53
N GLY A 156 -17.49 -11.55 -6.60
CA GLY A 156 -18.02 -10.20 -6.87
C GLY A 156 -19.30 -10.14 -7.68
N ASP A 157 -19.73 -11.24 -8.30
CA ASP A 157 -20.79 -11.21 -9.32
C ASP A 157 -22.22 -11.12 -8.75
N ARG A 158 -22.43 -11.53 -7.50
CA ARG A 158 -23.73 -11.48 -6.82
C ARG A 158 -23.97 -10.17 -6.11
N THR A 159 -25.21 -9.98 -5.55
CA THR A 159 -25.58 -8.79 -4.75
C THR A 159 -25.46 -9.02 -3.23
N THR A 160 -24.70 -10.03 -2.83
CA THR A 160 -24.52 -10.46 -1.44
C THR A 160 -23.56 -9.58 -0.67
N PHE A 161 -23.43 -9.81 0.64
CA PHE A 161 -22.42 -9.16 1.47
C PHE A 161 -21.00 -9.49 0.97
N ALA A 162 -20.75 -10.77 0.65
CA ALA A 162 -19.47 -11.23 0.10
C ALA A 162 -19.07 -10.46 -1.16
N ALA A 163 -20.01 -10.32 -2.10
CA ALA A 163 -19.77 -9.60 -3.34
C ALA A 163 -19.47 -8.10 -3.11
N ARG A 164 -20.20 -7.46 -2.19
CA ARG A 164 -19.89 -6.07 -1.82
C ARG A 164 -18.51 -5.93 -1.18
N MET A 165 -18.14 -6.85 -0.28
CA MET A 165 -16.80 -6.86 0.34
C MET A 165 -15.70 -7.03 -0.71
N PHE A 166 -15.83 -8.02 -1.60
CA PHE A 166 -14.88 -8.26 -2.66
C PHE A 166 -14.69 -7.03 -3.56
N ASN A 167 -15.80 -6.53 -4.12
CA ASN A 167 -15.78 -5.42 -5.05
C ASN A 167 -15.24 -4.13 -4.40
N SER A 168 -15.69 -3.82 -3.17
CA SER A 168 -15.19 -2.66 -2.43
C SER A 168 -13.69 -2.78 -2.12
N THR A 169 -13.22 -3.98 -1.80
CA THR A 169 -11.79 -4.24 -1.55
C THR A 169 -10.97 -3.94 -2.80
N LEU A 170 -11.39 -4.42 -3.96
CA LEU A 170 -10.68 -4.16 -5.22
C LEU A 170 -10.71 -2.68 -5.60
N MET A 171 -11.86 -2.02 -5.47
CA MET A 171 -11.98 -0.58 -5.76
C MET A 171 -11.05 0.25 -4.87
N LEU A 172 -11.06 0.00 -3.56
CA LEU A 172 -10.20 0.70 -2.61
C LEU A 172 -8.72 0.37 -2.81
N ALA A 173 -8.39 -0.88 -3.11
CA ALA A 173 -7.02 -1.27 -3.47
C ALA A 173 -6.52 -0.52 -4.70
N GLY A 174 -7.35 -0.40 -5.74
CA GLY A 174 -7.01 0.38 -6.93
C GLY A 174 -6.77 1.85 -6.63
N ILE A 175 -7.59 2.47 -5.79
CA ILE A 175 -7.38 3.84 -5.32
C ILE A 175 -6.05 3.96 -4.56
N CYS A 176 -5.75 3.01 -3.66
CA CYS A 176 -4.46 2.97 -2.96
C CYS A 176 -3.27 2.89 -3.92
N ILE A 177 -3.36 2.04 -4.95
CA ILE A 177 -2.32 1.89 -5.97
C ILE A 177 -2.08 3.23 -6.70
N VAL A 178 -3.14 3.95 -7.08
CA VAL A 178 -3.01 5.28 -7.71
C VAL A 178 -2.32 6.27 -6.79
N ILE A 179 -2.70 6.30 -5.50
CA ILE A 179 -2.09 7.20 -4.51
C ILE A 179 -0.59 6.90 -4.34
N ILE A 180 -0.24 5.62 -4.14
CA ILE A 180 1.16 5.21 -3.95
C ILE A 180 1.96 5.52 -5.21
N SER A 181 1.40 5.28 -6.39
CA SER A 181 2.01 5.59 -7.68
C SER A 181 2.32 7.08 -7.83
N TYR A 182 1.40 7.94 -7.40
CA TYR A 182 1.62 9.37 -7.37
C TYR A 182 2.83 9.76 -6.48
N PHE A 183 2.93 9.20 -5.27
CA PHE A 183 4.06 9.47 -4.39
C PHE A 183 5.37 8.95 -4.98
N ALA A 184 5.37 7.74 -5.54
CA ALA A 184 6.55 7.14 -6.15
C ALA A 184 7.07 7.99 -7.33
N VAL A 185 6.19 8.40 -8.23
CA VAL A 185 6.55 9.25 -9.38
C VAL A 185 7.02 10.64 -8.92
N SER A 186 6.36 11.23 -7.92
CA SER A 186 6.76 12.53 -7.36
C SER A 186 8.17 12.46 -6.77
N GLU A 187 8.53 11.37 -6.09
CA GLU A 187 9.86 11.18 -5.53
C GLU A 187 10.93 11.03 -6.61
N LEU A 188 10.67 10.21 -7.64
CA LEU A 188 11.58 10.05 -8.78
C LEU A 188 11.84 11.38 -9.50
N ILE A 189 10.83 12.22 -9.67
CA ILE A 189 10.97 13.56 -10.27
C ILE A 189 11.83 14.45 -9.38
N THR A 190 11.61 14.43 -8.07
CA THR A 190 12.33 15.28 -7.11
C THR A 190 13.81 14.90 -7.07
N THR A 191 14.11 13.61 -6.98
CA THR A 191 15.49 13.09 -7.00
C THR A 191 16.21 13.49 -8.29
N TYR A 192 15.54 13.34 -9.42
CA TYR A 192 16.12 13.74 -10.71
C TYR A 192 16.41 15.24 -10.82
N ARG A 193 15.49 16.08 -10.36
CA ARG A 193 15.71 17.55 -10.37
C ARG A 193 16.91 17.96 -9.53
N LEU A 194 17.08 17.33 -8.38
CA LEU A 194 18.25 17.60 -7.52
C LEU A 194 19.55 17.14 -8.17
N GLN A 195 19.56 15.94 -8.78
CA GLN A 195 20.73 15.48 -9.53
C GLN A 195 21.14 16.46 -10.64
N LEU A 196 20.16 17.02 -11.36
CA LEU A 196 20.44 18.05 -12.36
C LEU A 196 21.08 19.31 -11.77
N GLN A 197 20.59 19.80 -10.63
CA GLN A 197 21.15 20.97 -9.96
C GLN A 197 22.61 20.76 -9.55
N TYR A 198 22.98 19.54 -9.13
CA TYR A 198 24.37 19.21 -8.79
C TYR A 198 25.27 19.06 -10.01
N LEU A 199 24.76 18.48 -11.11
CA LEU A 199 25.52 18.31 -12.35
C LEU A 199 25.81 19.66 -13.02
N ASP A 200 24.88 20.60 -12.98
CA ASP A 200 25.03 21.96 -13.56
C ASP A 200 26.12 22.78 -12.84
N SER A 201 26.42 22.42 -11.56
CA SER A 201 27.49 23.06 -10.77
C SER A 201 28.89 22.50 -11.08
N ASN A 202 29.03 21.27 -11.56
CA ASN A 202 30.32 20.55 -11.57
C ASN A 202 30.75 19.92 -12.89
N SER A 203 29.91 19.73 -13.88
CA SER A 203 30.32 19.20 -15.19
C SER A 203 29.23 19.26 -16.25
N ILE A 204 29.61 19.75 -17.42
CA ILE A 204 28.94 19.59 -18.69
C ILE A 204 28.91 18.09 -18.99
N ASN A 205 27.78 17.40 -18.76
CA ASN A 205 27.33 16.30 -19.60
C ASN A 205 26.28 15.40 -18.96
N GLU A 206 25.26 15.13 -19.81
CA GLU A 206 24.33 14.02 -19.81
C GLU A 206 23.11 14.13 -18.89
N THR A 207 22.21 15.07 -19.20
CA THR A 207 20.80 14.86 -18.86
C THR A 207 20.33 13.54 -19.52
N PRO A 208 19.80 12.58 -18.76
CA PRO A 208 19.30 11.34 -19.36
C PRO A 208 18.25 11.67 -20.43
N LYS A 209 18.60 11.34 -21.69
CA LYS A 209 17.71 11.57 -22.83
C LYS A 209 16.33 10.92 -22.52
N HIS A 210 15.26 11.68 -22.78
CA HIS A 210 13.88 11.23 -22.62
C HIS A 210 13.38 10.96 -21.17
N PHE A 211 14.01 11.52 -20.14
CA PHE A 211 13.55 11.32 -18.75
C PHE A 211 12.07 11.67 -18.57
N ARG A 212 11.60 12.82 -19.09
CA ARG A 212 10.20 13.24 -18.99
C ARG A 212 9.23 12.20 -19.59
N THR A 213 9.56 11.65 -20.75
CA THR A 213 8.75 10.62 -21.43
C THR A 213 8.71 9.33 -20.62
N ARG A 214 9.86 8.89 -20.08
CA ARG A 214 9.95 7.68 -19.26
C ARG A 214 9.10 7.78 -17.99
N ILE A 215 9.22 8.89 -17.26
CA ILE A 215 8.43 9.14 -16.04
C ILE A 215 6.95 9.27 -16.35
N LEU A 216 6.58 9.93 -17.44
CA LEU A 216 5.17 10.03 -17.86
C LEU A 216 4.58 8.66 -18.18
N LEU A 217 5.30 7.83 -18.94
CA LEU A 217 4.87 6.47 -19.26
C LEU A 217 4.75 5.60 -17.99
N LEU A 218 5.72 5.66 -17.09
CA LEU A 218 5.67 4.97 -15.79
C LEU A 218 4.42 5.39 -15.01
N SER A 219 4.18 6.70 -14.90
CA SER A 219 3.01 7.26 -14.21
C SER A 219 1.70 6.78 -14.81
N ILE A 220 1.58 6.79 -16.13
CA ILE A 220 0.38 6.33 -16.84
C ILE A 220 0.17 4.84 -16.59
N MET A 221 1.20 4.01 -16.72
CA MET A 221 1.06 2.56 -16.55
C MET A 221 0.67 2.18 -15.11
N LEU A 222 1.28 2.81 -14.11
CA LEU A 222 0.92 2.60 -12.71
C LEU A 222 -0.50 3.09 -12.40
N ALA A 223 -0.90 4.25 -12.94
CA ALA A 223 -2.26 4.76 -12.79
C ALA A 223 -3.28 3.83 -13.45
N LEU A 224 -2.99 3.34 -14.66
CA LEU A 224 -3.85 2.38 -15.37
C LEU A 224 -3.97 1.05 -14.61
N ALA A 225 -2.92 0.58 -13.93
CA ALA A 225 -2.98 -0.59 -13.07
C ALA A 225 -3.97 -0.38 -11.91
N GLY A 226 -3.91 0.76 -11.23
CA GLY A 226 -4.88 1.10 -10.19
C GLY A 226 -6.31 1.25 -10.73
N ILE A 227 -6.48 1.90 -11.89
CA ILE A 227 -7.77 2.04 -12.56
C ILE A 227 -8.33 0.65 -12.96
N ALA A 228 -7.48 -0.27 -13.40
CA ALA A 228 -7.90 -1.63 -13.72
C ALA A 228 -8.46 -2.37 -12.49
N PHE A 229 -7.81 -2.25 -11.32
CA PHE A 229 -8.36 -2.77 -10.06
C PHE A 229 -9.71 -2.14 -9.70
N VAL A 230 -9.85 -0.82 -9.84
CA VAL A 230 -11.14 -0.13 -9.66
C VAL A 230 -12.18 -0.68 -10.63
N GLY A 231 -11.82 -0.85 -11.90
CA GLY A 231 -12.70 -1.34 -12.95
C GLY A 231 -13.19 -2.77 -12.68
N ILE A 232 -12.31 -3.68 -12.21
CA ILE A 232 -12.70 -5.05 -11.84
C ILE A 232 -13.75 -5.03 -10.72
N GLY A 233 -13.54 -4.20 -9.68
CA GLY A 233 -14.49 -4.08 -8.56
C GLY A 233 -15.78 -3.33 -8.92
N MET A 234 -15.74 -2.40 -9.87
CA MET A 234 -16.88 -1.59 -10.26
C MET A 234 -17.80 -2.31 -11.25
N PHE A 235 -17.22 -3.00 -12.21
CA PHE A 235 -17.97 -3.69 -13.28
C PHE A 235 -18.07 -5.19 -12.97
N ARG A 236 -19.18 -5.61 -12.36
CA ARG A 236 -19.46 -7.03 -12.13
C ARG A 236 -19.58 -7.78 -13.46
N TYR A 237 -19.20 -9.06 -13.44
CA TYR A 237 -19.15 -9.88 -14.65
C TYR A 237 -20.52 -10.00 -15.33
N THR A 238 -21.56 -10.41 -14.61
CA THR A 238 -22.89 -10.68 -15.19
C THR A 238 -23.55 -9.46 -15.87
N PRO A 239 -23.57 -8.24 -15.26
CA PRO A 239 -24.14 -7.08 -15.94
C PRO A 239 -23.23 -6.53 -17.05
N HIS A 240 -21.90 -6.63 -16.91
CA HIS A 240 -20.94 -5.96 -17.79
C HIS A 240 -19.75 -6.86 -18.18
N PRO A 241 -19.97 -8.01 -18.86
CA PRO A 241 -18.92 -9.00 -19.11
C PRO A 241 -17.77 -8.44 -19.95
N ILE A 242 -18.04 -7.58 -20.91
CA ILE A 242 -17.01 -6.98 -21.77
C ILE A 242 -16.10 -6.06 -20.94
N LEU A 243 -16.68 -5.12 -20.20
CA LEU A 243 -15.91 -4.18 -19.38
C LEU A 243 -15.12 -4.91 -18.29
N HIS A 244 -15.77 -5.85 -17.59
CA HIS A 244 -15.09 -6.66 -16.59
C HIS A 244 -13.86 -7.38 -17.18
N ASN A 245 -14.02 -8.05 -18.31
CA ASN A 245 -12.92 -8.77 -18.97
C ASN A 245 -11.81 -7.84 -19.48
N VAL A 246 -12.14 -6.64 -19.96
CA VAL A 246 -11.12 -5.65 -20.35
C VAL A 246 -10.23 -5.29 -19.17
N PHE A 247 -10.80 -5.03 -18.01
CA PHE A 247 -10.01 -4.70 -16.81
C PHE A 247 -9.31 -5.93 -16.23
N ALA A 248 -10.02 -7.06 -16.08
CA ALA A 248 -9.47 -8.26 -15.45
C ALA A 248 -8.35 -8.92 -16.26
N ARG A 249 -8.49 -8.99 -17.59
CA ARG A 249 -7.46 -9.54 -18.48
C ARG A 249 -6.42 -8.48 -18.88
N GLY A 250 -6.82 -7.22 -18.95
CA GLY A 250 -5.94 -6.10 -19.24
C GLY A 250 -4.90 -5.86 -18.15
N LEU A 251 -5.25 -6.08 -16.89
CA LEU A 251 -4.34 -5.88 -15.75
C LEU A 251 -3.05 -6.72 -15.82
N PRO A 252 -3.09 -8.06 -15.98
CA PRO A 252 -1.86 -8.85 -16.08
C PRO A 252 -1.05 -8.52 -17.34
N CYS A 253 -1.70 -8.19 -18.47
CA CYS A 253 -1.00 -7.73 -19.67
C CYS A 253 -0.27 -6.41 -19.42
N LEU A 254 -0.95 -5.43 -18.84
CA LEU A 254 -0.38 -4.13 -18.47
C LEU A 254 0.80 -4.29 -17.51
N MET A 255 0.65 -5.14 -16.49
CA MET A 255 1.71 -5.39 -15.51
C MET A 255 2.92 -6.07 -16.12
N SER A 256 2.72 -7.02 -17.03
CA SER A 256 3.81 -7.67 -17.76
C SER A 256 4.60 -6.66 -18.61
N VAL A 257 3.89 -5.79 -19.33
CA VAL A 257 4.53 -4.72 -20.12
C VAL A 257 5.27 -3.75 -19.23
N LEU A 258 4.68 -3.34 -18.09
CA LEU A 258 5.32 -2.46 -17.10
C LEU A 258 6.62 -3.09 -16.57
N MET A 259 6.58 -4.35 -16.16
CA MET A 259 7.72 -5.06 -15.57
C MET A 259 8.85 -5.22 -16.58
N ILE A 260 8.56 -5.57 -17.84
CA ILE A 260 9.55 -5.68 -18.94
C ILE A 260 10.16 -4.31 -19.26
N ALA A 261 9.35 -3.26 -19.28
CA ALA A 261 9.81 -1.91 -19.61
C ALA A 261 10.51 -1.21 -18.44
N LEU A 262 10.42 -1.74 -17.23
CA LEU A 262 10.88 -1.09 -15.99
C LEU A 262 12.36 -0.68 -16.01
N PRO A 263 13.32 -1.48 -16.53
CA PRO A 263 14.73 -1.09 -16.62
C PRO A 263 14.94 0.16 -17.48
N TRP A 264 14.09 0.37 -18.49
CA TRP A 264 14.12 1.57 -19.31
C TRP A 264 13.33 2.73 -18.69
N LEU A 265 12.18 2.46 -18.06
CA LEU A 265 11.31 3.47 -17.46
C LEU A 265 11.93 4.13 -16.24
N ALA A 266 12.57 3.34 -15.38
CA ALA A 266 13.13 3.77 -14.10
C ALA A 266 14.53 3.16 -13.87
N PRO A 267 15.57 3.56 -14.64
CA PRO A 267 16.92 2.98 -14.57
C PRO A 267 17.63 3.21 -13.23
N GLN A 268 17.13 4.11 -12.41
CA GLN A 268 17.64 4.40 -11.05
C GLN A 268 17.24 3.37 -9.98
N LEU A 269 16.33 2.44 -10.31
CA LEU A 269 15.98 1.37 -9.40
C LEU A 269 17.08 0.32 -9.32
N SER A 270 17.13 -0.41 -8.19
CA SER A 270 18.11 -1.48 -8.01
C SER A 270 17.86 -2.66 -8.96
N LYS A 271 18.92 -3.36 -9.33
CA LYS A 271 18.86 -4.57 -10.17
C LYS A 271 17.94 -5.66 -9.59
N ILE A 272 17.78 -5.70 -8.25
CA ILE A 272 16.91 -6.65 -7.59
C ILE A 272 15.44 -6.49 -8.03
N VAL A 273 14.98 -5.25 -8.24
CA VAL A 273 13.61 -4.99 -8.70
C VAL A 273 13.37 -5.58 -10.09
N TYR A 274 14.35 -5.47 -10.98
CA TYR A 274 14.26 -6.04 -12.33
C TYR A 274 14.24 -7.57 -12.31
N VAL A 275 15.16 -8.19 -11.54
CA VAL A 275 15.19 -9.65 -11.37
C VAL A 275 13.87 -10.17 -10.80
N VAL A 276 13.31 -9.50 -9.81
CA VAL A 276 11.99 -9.87 -9.25
C VAL A 276 10.88 -9.68 -10.27
N SER A 277 10.94 -8.65 -11.11
CA SER A 277 9.98 -8.43 -12.20
C SER A 277 10.03 -9.55 -13.23
N ASP A 278 11.22 -9.93 -13.67
CA ASP A 278 11.42 -11.02 -14.63
C ASP A 278 10.94 -12.37 -14.06
N LEU A 279 11.27 -12.64 -12.79
CA LEU A 279 10.82 -13.84 -12.10
C LEU A 279 9.30 -13.89 -11.99
N ALA A 280 8.65 -12.75 -11.69
CA ALA A 280 7.20 -12.65 -11.62
C ALA A 280 6.55 -12.98 -12.97
N ILE A 281 7.10 -12.49 -14.07
CA ILE A 281 6.62 -12.79 -15.43
C ILE A 281 6.75 -14.28 -15.73
N VAL A 282 7.91 -14.88 -15.45
CA VAL A 282 8.16 -16.30 -15.74
C VAL A 282 7.21 -17.20 -14.94
N ILE A 283 7.04 -16.93 -13.64
CA ILE A 283 6.13 -17.72 -12.79
C ILE A 283 4.68 -17.53 -13.24
N GLY A 284 4.26 -16.29 -13.55
CA GLY A 284 2.92 -15.99 -14.05
C GLY A 284 2.64 -16.66 -15.38
N ALA A 285 3.59 -16.64 -16.32
CA ALA A 285 3.48 -17.31 -17.61
C ALA A 285 3.38 -18.84 -17.45
N TYR A 286 4.18 -19.43 -16.55
CA TYR A 286 4.11 -20.87 -16.25
C TYR A 286 2.74 -21.24 -15.64
N ALA A 287 2.24 -20.46 -14.69
CA ALA A 287 0.92 -20.70 -14.10
C ALA A 287 -0.21 -20.58 -15.14
N GLY A 288 -0.12 -19.60 -16.04
CA GLY A 288 -1.06 -19.44 -17.17
C GLY A 288 -1.00 -20.63 -18.13
N PHE A 289 0.19 -21.14 -18.44
CA PHE A 289 0.36 -22.34 -19.24
C PHE A 289 -0.27 -23.59 -18.60
N GLN A 290 -0.06 -23.78 -17.28
CA GLN A 290 -0.70 -24.87 -16.52
C GLN A 290 -2.22 -24.78 -16.55
N TRP A 291 -2.79 -23.60 -16.50
CA TRP A 291 -4.23 -23.39 -16.63
C TRP A 291 -4.71 -23.74 -18.04
N LEU A 292 -4.05 -23.25 -19.08
CA LEU A 292 -4.41 -23.54 -20.48
C LEU A 292 -4.32 -25.03 -20.82
N SER A 293 -3.39 -25.76 -20.19
CA SER A 293 -3.24 -27.22 -20.33
C SER A 293 -4.18 -28.03 -19.44
N GLY A 294 -5.06 -27.40 -18.67
CA GLY A 294 -6.05 -28.07 -17.82
C GLY A 294 -5.51 -28.64 -16.50
N HIS A 295 -4.25 -28.34 -16.14
CA HIS A 295 -3.61 -28.84 -14.91
C HIS A 295 -3.82 -27.91 -13.70
N ASN A 296 -4.41 -26.74 -13.89
CA ASN A 296 -4.63 -25.78 -12.81
C ASN A 296 -5.95 -25.04 -13.00
N THR A 297 -6.53 -24.50 -11.91
CA THR A 297 -7.77 -23.70 -11.96
C THR A 297 -7.42 -22.23 -12.24
N LEU A 298 -8.36 -21.51 -12.84
CA LEU A 298 -8.20 -20.06 -13.07
C LEU A 298 -8.07 -19.30 -11.73
N THR A 299 -8.80 -19.71 -10.71
CA THR A 299 -8.70 -19.12 -9.35
C THR A 299 -7.29 -19.18 -8.79
N ASN A 300 -6.58 -20.32 -8.95
CA ASN A 300 -5.21 -20.45 -8.48
C ASN A 300 -4.26 -19.51 -9.25
N VAL A 301 -4.46 -19.36 -10.56
CA VAL A 301 -3.65 -18.44 -11.39
C VAL A 301 -3.90 -16.99 -10.99
N GLU A 302 -5.17 -16.61 -10.79
CA GLU A 302 -5.55 -15.26 -10.32
C GLU A 302 -5.00 -14.97 -8.92
N ALA A 303 -5.07 -15.96 -7.99
CA ALA A 303 -4.49 -15.82 -6.65
C ALA A 303 -2.98 -15.60 -6.71
N LEU A 304 -2.28 -16.43 -7.47
CA LEU A 304 -0.83 -16.31 -7.64
C LEU A 304 -0.45 -14.97 -8.27
N ALA A 305 -1.11 -14.58 -9.36
CA ALA A 305 -0.87 -13.30 -10.03
C ALA A 305 -1.13 -12.11 -9.10
N GLY A 306 -2.22 -12.15 -8.32
CA GLY A 306 -2.53 -11.13 -7.32
C GLY A 306 -1.47 -11.02 -6.23
N MET A 307 -1.05 -12.15 -5.65
CA MET A 307 0.01 -12.19 -4.63
C MET A 307 1.35 -11.69 -5.15
N MET A 308 1.71 -12.08 -6.38
CA MET A 308 2.95 -11.63 -7.01
C MET A 308 2.92 -10.14 -7.33
N PHE A 309 1.81 -9.62 -7.84
CA PHE A 309 1.64 -8.19 -8.07
C PHE A 309 1.75 -7.39 -6.77
N LEU A 310 1.05 -7.79 -5.71
CA LEU A 310 1.10 -7.13 -4.42
C LEU A 310 2.52 -7.20 -3.80
N GLY A 311 3.19 -8.35 -3.90
CA GLY A 311 4.57 -8.53 -3.45
C GLY A 311 5.55 -7.64 -4.24
N TRP A 312 5.43 -7.61 -5.56
CA TRP A 312 6.21 -6.74 -6.42
C TRP A 312 6.01 -5.26 -6.05
N PHE A 313 4.77 -4.87 -5.80
CA PHE A 313 4.42 -3.48 -5.45
C PHE A 313 5.04 -3.03 -4.11
N ILE A 314 5.16 -3.96 -3.13
CA ILE A 314 5.91 -3.70 -1.89
C ILE A 314 7.38 -3.44 -2.19
N ILE A 315 8.01 -4.32 -2.99
CA ILE A 315 9.44 -4.21 -3.32
C ILE A 315 9.71 -2.91 -4.08
N PHE A 316 8.89 -2.58 -5.06
CA PHE A 316 8.95 -1.31 -5.80
C PHE A 316 8.85 -0.10 -4.86
N SER A 317 7.86 -0.08 -3.98
CA SER A 317 7.64 1.03 -3.03
C SER A 317 8.77 1.16 -2.01
N ARG A 318 9.34 0.04 -1.57
CA ARG A 318 10.51 0.05 -0.67
C ARG A 318 11.75 0.61 -1.35
N GLN A 319 11.93 0.33 -2.63
CA GLN A 319 13.04 0.88 -3.41
C GLN A 319 12.89 2.40 -3.58
N ILE A 320 11.68 2.88 -3.86
CA ILE A 320 11.40 4.32 -3.91
C ILE A 320 11.71 4.99 -2.57
N ALA A 321 11.33 4.36 -1.45
CA ALA A 321 11.63 4.89 -0.12
C ALA A 321 13.14 4.87 0.22
N ALA A 322 13.91 3.94 -0.33
CA ALA A 322 15.37 3.93 -0.21
C ALA A 322 15.98 5.12 -0.97
N ILE A 323 15.54 5.38 -2.19
CA ILE A 323 15.97 6.55 -2.97
C ILE A 323 15.65 7.87 -2.23
N GLU A 324 14.47 7.96 -1.60
CA GLU A 324 14.10 9.11 -0.76
C GLU A 324 15.06 9.28 0.43
N ALA A 325 15.37 8.19 1.12
CA ALA A 325 16.27 8.23 2.27
C ALA A 325 17.70 8.65 1.89
N ASP A 326 18.24 8.11 0.80
CA ASP A 326 19.57 8.46 0.29
C ASP A 326 19.62 9.93 -0.13
N ARG A 327 18.55 10.43 -0.75
CA ARG A 327 18.43 11.85 -1.12
C ARG A 327 18.44 12.76 0.10
N VAL A 328 17.66 12.45 1.12
CA VAL A 328 17.58 13.24 2.35
C VAL A 328 18.93 13.24 3.07
N GLN A 329 19.59 12.09 3.15
CA GLN A 329 20.92 11.98 3.75
C GLN A 329 21.95 12.83 3.00
N THR A 330 21.96 12.78 1.67
CA THR A 330 22.85 13.61 0.85
C THR A 330 22.62 15.10 1.10
N GLN A 331 21.36 15.54 1.16
CA GLN A 331 21.03 16.95 1.44
C GLN A 331 21.50 17.38 2.85
N LEU A 332 21.39 16.51 3.85
CA LEU A 332 21.86 16.80 5.21
C LEU A 332 23.38 16.96 5.27
N VAL A 333 24.12 16.05 4.61
CA VAL A 333 25.59 16.12 4.55
C VAL A 333 26.03 17.41 3.86
N LEU A 334 25.39 17.81 2.78
CA LEU A 334 25.72 19.05 2.07
C LEU A 334 25.40 20.31 2.91
N ALA A 335 24.25 20.33 3.57
CA ALA A 335 23.89 21.43 4.46
C ALA A 335 24.84 21.55 5.68
N GLN A 336 25.45 20.46 6.11
CA GLN A 336 26.50 20.48 7.13
C GLN A 336 27.83 21.00 6.59
N SER A 337 28.19 20.63 5.35
CA SER A 337 29.44 21.10 4.72
C SER A 337 29.42 22.60 4.37
N GLU A 338 28.23 23.18 4.16
CA GLU A 338 28.05 24.61 3.87
C GLU A 338 28.03 25.48 5.16
N ARG A 339 27.93 24.89 6.36
CA ARG A 339 28.08 25.66 7.60
C ARG A 339 29.54 26.00 7.80
N PRO A 340 29.90 27.30 7.88
CA PRO A 340 31.26 27.67 8.25
C PRO A 340 31.51 27.08 9.66
N CYS A 341 32.62 26.34 9.83
CA CYS A 341 33.08 25.89 11.12
C CYS A 341 33.18 27.09 12.06
N SER A 342 32.30 27.20 13.04
CA SER A 342 32.44 28.24 14.06
C SER A 342 33.63 27.89 14.93
N VAL A 343 34.33 28.88 15.45
CA VAL A 343 35.48 28.71 16.34
C VAL A 343 35.03 27.89 17.60
N GLU A 344 33.74 27.96 17.95
CA GLU A 344 33.13 27.19 19.05
C GLU A 344 33.05 25.68 18.72
N ASP A 345 32.76 25.28 17.47
CA ASP A 345 32.75 23.85 17.09
C ASP A 345 34.13 23.23 17.13
N LEU A 346 35.20 24.01 16.87
CA LEU A 346 36.57 23.56 16.99
C LEU A 346 37.02 23.43 18.46
N ALA A 347 36.49 24.24 19.37
CA ALA A 347 36.75 24.17 20.79
C ALA A 347 36.09 22.90 21.40
N GLU A 348 34.88 22.55 21.01
CA GLU A 348 34.17 21.37 21.49
C GLU A 348 34.84 20.06 21.02
N VAL A 349 35.37 20.02 19.78
CA VAL A 349 36.14 18.90 19.26
C VAL A 349 37.50 18.77 20.00
N SER A 350 38.11 19.91 20.38
CA SER A 350 39.37 19.92 21.15
C SER A 350 39.19 19.41 22.57
N GLU A 351 38.03 19.63 23.21
CA GLU A 351 37.75 19.12 24.55
C GLU A 351 37.38 17.64 24.60
N THR A 352 36.90 17.09 23.47
CA THR A 352 36.47 15.68 23.37
C THR A 352 37.55 14.69 22.91
N VAL A 353 38.74 15.20 22.52
CA VAL A 353 39.89 14.34 22.20
C VAL A 353 40.49 13.84 23.51
N PRO A 354 40.37 12.54 23.87
CA PRO A 354 40.96 12.03 25.11
C PRO A 354 42.46 12.21 25.12
N ASP A 355 43.00 12.54 26.27
CA ASP A 355 44.45 12.68 26.58
C ASP A 355 45.34 11.49 26.15
N THR A 356 44.74 10.43 25.61
CA THR A 356 45.42 9.25 25.08
C THR A 356 46.22 9.52 23.79
N VAL A 357 45.88 10.55 23.00
CA VAL A 357 46.62 10.89 21.79
C VAL A 357 47.89 11.70 22.09
N SER A 358 47.88 12.49 23.14
CA SER A 358 49.06 13.25 23.57
C SER A 358 50.13 12.36 24.15
N ARG A 359 49.82 11.21 24.73
CA ARG A 359 50.81 10.24 25.26
C ARG A 359 51.52 9.43 24.16
N LEU A 360 50.82 9.15 23.05
CA LEU A 360 51.43 8.42 21.92
C LEU A 360 52.40 9.30 21.10
N ALA A 361 52.26 10.63 21.13
CA ALA A 361 53.15 11.54 20.44
C ALA A 361 54.45 11.86 21.24
N SER A 362 54.53 11.47 22.50
CA SER A 362 55.73 11.67 23.35
C SER A 362 56.62 10.43 23.48
N GLU A 363 56.23 9.29 22.86
CA GLU A 363 57.01 8.03 22.84
C GLU A 363 57.61 7.69 21.47
N VAL A 364 57.54 8.63 20.48
CA VAL A 364 58.25 8.58 19.20
C VAL A 364 59.25 9.74 19.15
#